data_e8c71cbe13d42c5141f4594f8b7f27d7
#
_entry.id   e8c71cbe13d42c5141f4594f8b7f27d7
#
_cell.length_a   1.000
_cell.length_b   1.000
_cell.length_c   1.000
_cell.angle_alpha   90.00
_cell.angle_beta   90.00
_cell.angle_gamma   90.00
#
_symmetry.space_group_name_H-M   'P 1'
#
loop_
_entity.id
_entity.type
_entity.pdbx_description
1 polymer ?
#
loop_
_entity_poly.entity_id
_entity_poly.type
_entity_poly.pdbx_seq_one_letter_code
_entity_poly.pdbx_strand_id
1 'polypeptide(L)' 'MKIEGKVVFLSFEGGAYGIIDASGRKFLPVNMPNQLKKEGANVVCKVRPADVETMMMWGEPVYIESFETISG' A
#
# COMPACT_ATOMS: atom_id res chain seq x y z
N MET A 1 -2.97 9.49 -8.72
CA MET A 1 -4.11 8.58 -8.59
C MET A 1 -4.45 8.42 -7.12
N LYS A 2 -5.73 8.37 -6.82
CA LYS A 2 -6.20 8.20 -5.44
C LYS A 2 -6.74 6.78 -5.29
N ILE A 3 -6.29 6.10 -4.24
CA ILE A 3 -6.76 4.75 -3.94
C ILE A 3 -7.36 4.72 -2.54
N GLU A 4 -8.35 3.88 -2.36
CA GLU A 4 -8.96 3.63 -1.06
C GLU A 4 -8.97 2.13 -0.86
N GLY A 5 -8.39 1.67 0.24
CA GLY A 5 -8.25 0.25 0.46
C GLY A 5 -7.85 -0.12 1.87
N LYS A 6 -7.47 -1.36 2.02
CA LYS A 6 -7.09 -1.94 3.30
C LYS A 6 -5.62 -2.36 3.27
N VAL A 7 -4.91 -2.05 4.34
CA VAL A 7 -3.52 -2.45 4.50
C VAL A 7 -3.46 -3.93 4.85
N VAL A 8 -2.56 -4.65 4.19
CA VAL A 8 -2.31 -6.06 4.46
C VAL A 8 -0.84 -6.27 4.76
N PHE A 9 -0.55 -7.22 5.64
CA PHE A 9 0.82 -7.60 5.95
C PHE A 9 1.26 -8.73 5.02
N LEU A 10 2.46 -8.58 4.46
CA LEU A 10 3.05 -9.57 3.57
C LEU A 10 4.22 -10.20 4.29
N SER A 11 4.12 -11.49 4.58
CA SER A 11 5.09 -12.18 5.44
C SER A 11 6.33 -12.70 4.71
N PHE A 12 6.49 -12.38 3.44
CA PHE A 12 7.67 -12.77 2.67
C PHE A 12 8.69 -11.63 2.61
N GLU A 13 9.92 -11.95 2.24
CA GLU A 13 11.01 -10.97 2.07
C GLU A 13 11.29 -10.16 3.35
N GLY A 14 11.17 -10.79 4.52
CA GLY A 14 11.41 -10.11 5.79
C GLY A 14 10.27 -9.27 6.30
N GLY A 15 9.12 -9.30 5.62
CA GLY A 15 7.94 -8.55 6.01
C GLY A 15 7.78 -7.26 5.23
N ALA A 16 6.59 -7.02 4.74
CA ALA A 16 6.25 -5.80 4.00
C ALA A 16 4.76 -5.52 4.19
N TYR A 17 4.33 -4.35 3.73
CA TYR A 17 2.92 -3.99 3.78
C TYR A 17 2.46 -3.60 2.38
N GLY A 18 1.27 -4.03 2.03
CA GLY A 18 0.64 -3.65 0.78
C GLY A 18 -0.74 -3.10 1.02
N ILE A 19 -1.38 -2.62 -0.04
CA ILE A 19 -2.74 -2.10 0.03
C ILE A 19 -3.55 -2.80 -1.05
N ILE A 20 -4.72 -3.31 -0.67
CA ILE A 20 -5.69 -3.87 -1.61
C ILE A 20 -6.89 -2.94 -1.64
N ASP A 21 -7.21 -2.40 -2.83
CA ASP A 21 -8.31 -1.47 -2.94
C ASP A 21 -9.66 -2.19 -3.03
N ALA A 22 -10.74 -1.42 -3.08
CA ALA A 22 -12.09 -1.96 -3.07
C ALA A 22 -12.39 -2.82 -4.29
N SER A 23 -11.67 -2.63 -5.40
CA SER A 23 -11.83 -3.43 -6.61
C SER A 23 -10.96 -4.68 -6.63
N GLY A 24 -10.14 -4.87 -5.63
CA GLY A 24 -9.22 -6.00 -5.54
C GLY A 24 -7.84 -5.77 -6.14
N ARG A 25 -7.55 -4.55 -6.58
CA ARG A 25 -6.21 -4.22 -7.09
C ARG A 25 -5.23 -4.16 -5.94
N LYS A 26 -4.03 -4.66 -6.20
CA LYS A 26 -2.97 -4.72 -5.21
C LYS A 26 -1.92 -3.66 -5.51
N PHE A 27 -1.54 -2.90 -4.48
CA PHE A 27 -0.53 -1.86 -4.57
C PHE A 27 0.57 -2.12 -3.56
N LEU A 28 1.81 -1.96 -3.99
CA LEU A 28 2.97 -2.15 -3.13
C LEU A 28 3.68 -0.82 -2.95
N PRO A 29 3.36 -0.08 -1.87
CA PRO A 29 4.03 1.20 -1.63
C PRO A 29 5.51 0.99 -1.34
N VAL A 30 6.37 1.72 -2.05
CA VAL A 30 7.82 1.63 -1.84
C VAL A 30 8.27 2.52 -0.68
N ASN A 31 7.42 3.45 -0.26
CA ASN A 31 7.70 4.38 0.84
C ASN A 31 6.60 4.35 1.89
N MET A 32 6.19 3.16 2.32
CA MET A 32 5.09 3.01 3.27
C MET A 32 5.36 3.77 4.57
N PRO A 33 4.51 4.76 4.92
CA PRO A 33 4.67 5.46 6.19
C PRO A 33 4.43 4.53 7.38
N ASN A 34 5.17 4.76 8.45
CA ASN A 34 4.99 3.94 9.66
C ASN A 34 3.57 4.01 10.21
N GLN A 35 2.90 5.15 10.04
CA GLN A 35 1.52 5.33 10.50
C GLN A 35 0.54 4.39 9.80
N LEU A 36 0.88 3.90 8.61
CA LEU A 36 0.04 2.99 7.84
C LEU A 36 0.42 1.52 8.01
N LYS A 37 1.46 1.22 8.76
CA LYS A 37 1.92 -0.17 8.93
C LYS A 37 1.08 -0.88 9.98
N LYS A 38 -0.20 -1.02 9.70
CA LYS A 38 -1.17 -1.71 10.55
C LYS A 38 -2.06 -2.57 9.67
N GLU A 39 -1.92 -3.89 9.79
CA GLU A 39 -2.77 -4.80 9.04
C GLU A 39 -4.24 -4.56 9.37
N GLY A 40 -5.06 -4.51 8.33
CA GLY A 40 -6.50 -4.28 8.48
C GLY A 40 -6.92 -2.82 8.53
N ALA A 41 -5.96 -1.89 8.56
CA ALA A 41 -6.30 -0.47 8.57
C ALA A 41 -6.90 -0.04 7.23
N ASN A 42 -7.96 0.76 7.29
CA ASN A 42 -8.54 1.35 6.09
C ASN A 42 -7.86 2.69 5.82
N VAL A 43 -7.42 2.90 4.59
CA VAL A 43 -6.65 4.08 4.22
C VAL A 43 -7.14 4.65 2.90
N VAL A 44 -7.00 5.96 2.77
CA VAL A 44 -7.15 6.66 1.50
C VAL A 44 -5.80 7.27 1.20
N CYS A 45 -5.23 6.94 0.05
CA CYS A 45 -3.91 7.40 -0.33
C CYS A 45 -3.93 8.05 -1.70
N LYS A 46 -3.19 9.13 -1.83
CA LYS A 46 -2.86 9.67 -3.14
C LYS A 46 -1.51 9.08 -3.53
N VAL A 47 -1.46 8.37 -4.65
CA VAL A 47 -0.27 7.63 -5.06
C VAL A 47 0.08 7.95 -6.51
N ARG A 48 1.33 7.68 -6.86
CA ARG A 48 1.80 7.72 -8.24
C ARG A 48 2.59 6.45 -8.53
N PRO A 49 2.67 6.01 -9.79
CA PRO A 49 3.46 4.83 -10.12
C PRO A 49 4.91 5.02 -9.72
N ALA A 50 5.51 3.97 -9.16
CA ALA A 50 6.93 3.98 -8.85
C ALA A 50 7.68 3.28 -9.99
N ASP A 51 8.66 3.97 -10.55
CA ASP A 51 9.49 3.43 -11.62
C ASP A 51 10.70 2.74 -11.00
N VAL A 52 10.42 1.66 -10.28
CA VAL A 52 11.46 0.88 -9.59
C VAL A 52 11.27 -0.59 -9.92
N GLU A 53 12.37 -1.31 -9.98
CA GLU A 53 12.31 -2.76 -10.06
C GLU A 53 12.15 -3.29 -8.64
N THR A 54 11.19 -4.20 -8.47
CA THR A 54 10.99 -4.87 -7.20
C THR A 54 11.02 -6.36 -7.43
N MET A 55 11.60 -7.08 -6.50
CA MET A 55 11.62 -8.54 -6.53
C MET A 55 10.31 -9.12 -6.03
N MET A 56 9.45 -8.30 -5.45
CA MET A 56 8.13 -8.74 -4.99
C MET A 56 7.11 -8.54 -6.11
N MET A 57 6.66 -9.63 -6.70
CA MET A 57 5.68 -9.60 -7.78
C MET A 57 4.26 -9.67 -7.23
N TRP A 58 4.04 -9.01 -6.10
CA TRP A 58 2.74 -9.08 -5.42
C TRP A 58 1.74 -8.06 -5.96
N GLY A 59 2.19 -6.87 -6.32
CA GLY A 59 1.31 -5.81 -6.77
C GLY A 59 2.07 -4.71 -7.48
N GLU A 60 1.37 -3.63 -7.81
CA GLU A 60 1.98 -2.50 -8.51
C GLU A 60 2.81 -1.66 -7.55
N PRO A 61 4.10 -1.40 -7.83
CA PRO A 61 4.88 -0.50 -6.99
C PRO A 61 4.40 0.93 -7.16
N VAL A 62 4.19 1.62 -6.06
CA VAL A 62 3.70 3.01 -6.05
C VAL A 62 4.43 3.82 -4.99
N TYR A 63 4.47 5.15 -5.18
CA TYR A 63 4.86 6.09 -4.14
C TYR A 63 3.60 6.68 -3.54
N ILE A 64 3.55 6.75 -2.22
CA ILE A 64 2.48 7.45 -1.50
C ILE A 64 2.86 8.91 -1.39
N GLU A 65 2.05 9.79 -1.96
CA GLU A 65 2.24 11.23 -1.90
C GLU A 65 1.56 11.83 -0.67
N SER A 66 0.38 11.33 -0.33
CA SER A 66 -0.35 11.74 0.87
C SER A 66 -1.28 10.62 1.27
N PHE A 67 -1.71 10.64 2.52
CA PHE A 67 -2.58 9.59 3.03
C PHE A 67 -3.46 10.08 4.16
N GLU A 68 -4.59 9.41 4.34
CA GLU A 68 -5.49 9.59 5.48
C GLU A 68 -5.90 8.22 5.97
N THR A 69 -6.00 8.06 7.29
CA THR A 69 -6.55 6.84 7.87
C THR A 69 -8.03 7.07 8.14
N ILE A 70 -8.83 6.06 7.83
CA ILE A 70 -10.26 6.09 8.10
C ILE A 70 -10.46 5.33 9.40
N SER A 71 -10.85 6.04 10.45
CA SER A 71 -11.21 5.41 11.70
C SER A 71 -12.67 5.01 11.62
N GLY A 72 -12.90 3.75 11.63
CA GLY A 72 -14.26 3.24 11.54
C GLY A 72 -14.64 2.37 12.71
#